data_284bbe85645b245cf5d34919d3b22d0f
#
_entry.id   284bbe85645b245cf5d34919d3b22d0f
#
_cell.length_a   1.000
_cell.length_b   1.000
_cell.length_c   1.000
_cell.angle_alpha   90.00
_cell.angle_beta   90.00
_cell.angle_gamma   90.00
#
_symmetry.space_group_name_H-M   'P 1'
#
loop_
_entity.id
_entity.type
_entity.pdbx_description
1 polymer ?
#
loop_
_entity_poly.entity_id
_entity_poly.type
_entity_poly.pdbx_seq_one_letter_code
_entity_poly.pdbx_strand_id
1 'polypeptide(L)'
;MSLNRRQFVASTAATAAVASLSNTAWTASSGDPDVIVIGAGLSGLEAAVTLEESGLKVRVLEGRKRVGGRVYTLFDLPGHPEVGGNSIANAYGRCLAAAQKYGIEVVNVMPRLMANRAGQELFLGGEHIALKDWPTHRRNPFT
;
A
#
# COMPACT_ATOMS: atom_id res chain seq x y z
N MET A 1 -30.85 7.65 -14.11
CA MET A 1 -31.52 7.08 -12.91
C MET A 1 -30.45 6.94 -11.84
N SER A 2 -30.39 7.81 -10.83
CA SER A 2 -29.36 7.81 -9.79
C SER A 2 -29.85 6.93 -8.62
N LEU A 3 -29.07 5.91 -8.30
CA LEU A 3 -29.29 5.05 -7.13
C LEU A 3 -29.02 5.87 -5.86
N ASN A 4 -29.96 5.86 -4.92
CA ASN A 4 -29.74 6.48 -3.61
C ASN A 4 -28.96 5.53 -2.68
N ARG A 5 -28.39 6.08 -1.57
CA ARG A 5 -27.57 5.32 -0.60
C ARG A 5 -28.27 4.06 -0.06
N ARG A 6 -29.59 4.10 0.15
CA ARG A 6 -30.36 2.95 0.67
C ARG A 6 -30.51 1.84 -0.37
N GLN A 7 -30.65 2.21 -1.66
CA GLN A 7 -30.73 1.24 -2.75
C GLN A 7 -29.36 0.59 -3.03
N PHE A 8 -28.27 1.32 -2.83
CA PHE A 8 -26.91 0.78 -2.92
C PHE A 8 -26.66 -0.27 -1.83
N VAL A 9 -27.02 0.01 -0.58
CA VAL A 9 -26.86 -0.94 0.54
C VAL A 9 -27.77 -2.15 0.37
N ALA A 10 -28.97 -1.99 -0.17
CA ALA A 10 -29.88 -3.11 -0.43
C ALA A 10 -29.42 -4.02 -1.59
N SER A 11 -28.78 -3.46 -2.63
CA SER A 11 -28.24 -4.23 -3.74
C SER A 11 -26.96 -5.01 -3.38
N THR A 12 -26.17 -4.53 -2.43
CA THR A 12 -25.00 -5.27 -1.92
C THR A 12 -25.38 -6.46 -1.03
N ALA A 13 -26.52 -6.41 -0.36
CA ALA A 13 -27.02 -7.54 0.43
C ALA A 13 -27.47 -8.74 -0.43
N ALA A 14 -27.94 -8.50 -1.66
CA ALA A 14 -28.34 -9.56 -2.58
C ALA A 14 -27.17 -10.29 -3.24
N THR A 15 -25.98 -9.67 -3.33
CA THR A 15 -24.78 -10.27 -3.93
C THR A 15 -24.00 -11.15 -2.93
N ALA A 16 -24.29 -11.05 -1.64
CA ALA A 16 -23.63 -11.85 -0.59
C ALA A 16 -24.09 -13.33 -0.58
N ALA A 17 -25.18 -13.65 -1.27
CA ALA A 17 -25.73 -15.01 -1.30
C ALA A 17 -25.02 -15.98 -2.28
N VAL A 18 -24.13 -15.50 -3.14
CA VAL A 18 -23.41 -16.32 -4.15
C VAL A 18 -21.96 -16.62 -3.76
N ALA A 19 -21.44 -16.04 -2.68
CA ALA A 19 -20.05 -16.21 -2.23
C ALA A 19 -19.82 -17.45 -1.36
N SER A 20 -20.77 -18.39 -1.27
CA SER A 20 -20.70 -19.55 -0.37
C SER A 20 -19.92 -20.76 -0.92
N LEU A 21 -19.08 -20.60 -1.95
CA LEU A 21 -18.34 -21.72 -2.56
C LEU A 21 -16.81 -21.57 -2.57
N SER A 22 -16.21 -20.80 -1.69
CA SER A 22 -14.75 -20.87 -1.48
C SER A 22 -14.47 -21.29 -0.05
N ASN A 23 -14.17 -22.59 0.13
CA ASN A 23 -13.64 -23.20 1.35
C ASN A 23 -12.24 -22.61 1.66
N THR A 24 -12.17 -21.41 2.17
CA THR A 24 -11.05 -20.96 2.99
C THR A 24 -11.51 -21.05 4.43
N ALA A 25 -11.03 -22.08 5.14
CA ALA A 25 -11.23 -22.20 6.58
C ALA A 25 -10.61 -21.01 7.29
N TRP A 26 -11.41 -19.98 7.49
CA TRP A 26 -11.13 -18.92 8.45
C TRP A 26 -11.39 -19.52 9.82
N THR A 27 -10.36 -19.61 10.65
CA THR A 27 -10.56 -19.88 12.08
C THR A 27 -11.38 -18.72 12.65
N ALA A 28 -12.70 -18.93 12.69
CA ALA A 28 -13.59 -18.02 13.39
C ALA A 28 -13.20 -18.07 14.86
N SER A 29 -12.64 -17.00 15.40
CA SER A 29 -12.63 -16.82 16.85
C SER A 29 -14.09 -16.85 17.31
N SER A 30 -14.36 -17.66 18.33
CA SER A 30 -15.70 -17.87 18.88
C SER A 30 -16.27 -16.56 19.44
N GLY A 31 -17.10 -15.89 18.68
CA GLY A 31 -17.80 -14.66 19.04
C GLY A 31 -17.94 -13.68 17.88
N ASP A 32 -19.00 -12.87 17.91
CA ASP A 32 -19.17 -11.79 16.95
C ASP A 32 -18.09 -10.72 17.17
N PRO A 33 -17.51 -10.16 16.08
CA PRO A 33 -16.57 -9.06 16.22
C PRO A 33 -17.28 -7.76 16.61
N ASP A 34 -16.65 -6.96 17.45
CA ASP A 34 -17.13 -5.62 17.77
C ASP A 34 -16.97 -4.66 16.56
N VAL A 35 -15.92 -4.92 15.75
CA VAL A 35 -15.59 -4.10 14.57
C VAL A 35 -15.18 -5.00 13.40
N ILE A 36 -15.66 -4.65 12.21
CA ILE A 36 -15.21 -5.23 10.94
C ILE A 36 -14.43 -4.17 10.16
N VAL A 37 -13.17 -4.48 9.84
CA VAL A 37 -12.31 -3.65 8.99
C VAL A 37 -12.32 -4.23 7.57
N ILE A 38 -12.66 -3.42 6.59
CA ILE A 38 -12.70 -3.82 5.19
C ILE A 38 -11.42 -3.40 4.48
N GLY A 39 -10.62 -4.39 4.07
CA GLY A 39 -9.36 -4.26 3.37
C GLY A 39 -8.15 -4.44 4.29
N ALA A 40 -7.25 -5.36 3.90
CA ALA A 40 -6.00 -5.67 4.59
C ALA A 40 -4.79 -4.96 3.94
N GLY A 41 -4.96 -3.69 3.55
CA GLY A 41 -3.86 -2.78 3.24
C GLY A 41 -3.27 -2.19 4.53
N LEU A 42 -2.17 -1.43 4.44
CA LEU A 42 -1.50 -0.86 5.62
C LEU A 42 -2.46 -0.08 6.53
N SER A 43 -3.35 0.74 5.96
CA SER A 43 -4.31 1.53 6.75
C SER A 43 -5.34 0.66 7.48
N GLY A 44 -5.82 -0.39 6.82
CA GLY A 44 -6.79 -1.31 7.46
C GLY A 44 -6.13 -2.16 8.55
N LEU A 45 -4.91 -2.63 8.31
CA LEU A 45 -4.15 -3.39 9.31
C LEU A 45 -3.78 -2.51 10.52
N GLU A 46 -3.36 -1.27 10.30
CA GLU A 46 -3.08 -0.33 11.39
C GLU A 46 -4.33 -0.01 12.21
N ALA A 47 -5.46 0.20 11.53
CA ALA A 47 -6.74 0.40 12.23
C ALA A 47 -7.13 -0.82 13.06
N ALA A 48 -6.98 -2.04 12.50
CA ALA A 48 -7.28 -3.27 13.20
C ALA A 48 -6.43 -3.43 14.46
N VAL A 49 -5.11 -3.25 14.36
CA VAL A 49 -4.18 -3.34 15.49
C VAL A 49 -4.52 -2.31 16.56
N THR A 50 -4.78 -1.06 16.18
CA THR A 50 -5.14 0.00 17.12
C THR A 50 -6.43 -0.32 17.90
N LEU A 51 -7.42 -0.88 17.21
CA LEU A 51 -8.68 -1.29 17.82
C LEU A 51 -8.50 -2.50 18.75
N GLU A 52 -7.70 -3.49 18.35
CA GLU A 52 -7.38 -4.65 19.21
C GLU A 52 -6.61 -4.24 20.46
N GLU A 53 -5.65 -3.31 20.34
CA GLU A 53 -4.92 -2.73 21.48
C GLU A 53 -5.86 -1.96 22.44
N SER A 54 -6.99 -1.49 21.92
CA SER A 54 -8.05 -0.88 22.73
C SER A 54 -9.02 -1.89 23.35
N GLY A 55 -8.76 -3.19 23.20
CA GLY A 55 -9.56 -4.28 23.79
C GLY A 55 -10.76 -4.71 22.95
N LEU A 56 -10.92 -4.24 21.73
CA LEU A 56 -12.02 -4.61 20.84
C LEU A 56 -11.69 -5.88 20.05
N LYS A 57 -12.71 -6.71 19.79
CA LYS A 57 -12.60 -7.86 18.89
C LYS A 57 -12.73 -7.38 17.46
N VAL A 58 -11.66 -7.51 16.67
CA VAL A 58 -11.63 -7.02 15.31
C VAL A 58 -11.62 -8.16 14.31
N ARG A 59 -12.34 -8.01 13.21
CA ARG A 59 -12.27 -8.90 12.06
C ARG A 59 -11.89 -8.09 10.81
N VAL A 60 -10.80 -8.50 10.15
CA VAL A 60 -10.37 -7.89 8.88
C VAL A 60 -10.89 -8.74 7.72
N LEU A 61 -11.54 -8.11 6.76
CA LEU A 61 -12.01 -8.74 5.52
C LEU A 61 -11.19 -8.21 4.35
N GLU A 62 -10.56 -9.12 3.59
CA GLU A 62 -9.81 -8.78 2.38
C GLU A 62 -10.42 -9.50 1.16
N GLY A 63 -10.65 -8.74 0.08
CA GLY A 63 -11.25 -9.26 -1.15
C GLY A 63 -10.26 -9.99 -2.07
N ARG A 64 -8.96 -9.83 -1.85
CA ARG A 64 -7.91 -10.50 -2.61
C ARG A 64 -7.34 -11.69 -1.84
N LYS A 65 -6.58 -12.54 -2.53
CA LYS A 65 -5.87 -13.66 -1.91
C LYS A 65 -4.55 -13.24 -1.21
N ARG A 66 -4.33 -11.96 -1.02
CA ARG A 66 -3.12 -11.41 -0.37
C ARG A 66 -3.44 -10.16 0.44
N VAL A 67 -2.67 -9.93 1.47
CA VAL A 67 -2.65 -8.68 2.26
C VAL A 67 -1.68 -7.65 1.66
N GLY A 68 -1.60 -6.47 2.25
CA GLY A 68 -0.65 -5.41 1.89
C GLY A 68 -1.19 -4.35 0.94
N GLY A 69 -2.27 -4.63 0.18
CA GLY A 69 -2.89 -3.65 -0.71
C GLY A 69 -1.92 -3.14 -1.79
N ARG A 70 -1.52 -1.87 -1.72
CA ARG A 70 -0.57 -1.21 -2.63
C ARG A 70 0.90 -1.53 -2.33
N VAL A 71 1.22 -2.12 -1.20
CA VAL A 71 2.55 -2.70 -0.93
C VAL A 71 2.57 -4.06 -1.58
N TYR A 72 3.46 -4.27 -2.54
CA TYR A 72 3.47 -5.52 -3.30
C TYR A 72 4.85 -5.86 -3.87
N THR A 73 5.32 -7.03 -3.50
CA THR A 73 6.55 -7.65 -4.00
C THR A 73 6.21 -8.78 -4.96
N LEU A 74 6.88 -8.88 -6.09
CA LEU A 74 6.73 -9.98 -7.06
C LEU A 74 7.69 -11.12 -6.69
N PHE A 75 7.25 -12.00 -5.80
CA PHE A 75 8.06 -13.12 -5.32
C PHE A 75 8.35 -14.17 -6.39
N ASP A 76 7.54 -14.24 -7.44
CA ASP A 76 7.67 -15.19 -8.54
C ASP A 76 8.77 -14.78 -9.55
N LEU A 77 9.33 -13.56 -9.41
CA LEU A 77 10.38 -13.07 -10.30
C LEU A 77 11.75 -13.04 -9.62
N PRO A 78 12.84 -13.30 -10.35
CA PRO A 78 14.18 -13.18 -9.83
C PRO A 78 14.44 -11.79 -9.25
N GLY A 79 15.06 -11.72 -8.07
CA GLY A 79 15.35 -10.47 -7.37
C GLY A 79 14.16 -9.87 -6.64
N HIS A 80 12.99 -10.51 -6.68
CA HIS A 80 11.78 -10.12 -5.95
C HIS A 80 11.47 -8.61 -6.06
N PRO A 81 11.25 -8.09 -7.28
CA PRO A 81 11.08 -6.64 -7.46
C PRO A 81 9.84 -6.12 -6.77
N GLU A 82 9.99 -4.97 -6.13
CA GLU A 82 8.89 -4.21 -5.54
C GLU A 82 8.14 -3.43 -6.61
N VAL A 83 6.83 -3.63 -6.71
CA VAL A 83 5.96 -2.92 -7.64
C VAL A 83 5.01 -1.94 -6.95
N GLY A 84 5.13 -1.82 -5.63
CA GLY A 84 4.37 -0.86 -4.85
C GLY A 84 4.88 -0.74 -3.42
N GLY A 85 4.92 0.49 -2.90
CA GLY A 85 5.33 0.77 -1.52
C GLY A 85 6.83 0.64 -1.27
N ASN A 86 7.66 0.86 -2.29
CA ASN A 86 9.11 0.64 -2.28
C ASN A 86 9.92 1.75 -1.59
N SER A 87 9.29 2.83 -1.17
CA SER A 87 9.99 3.91 -0.46
C SER A 87 9.12 4.53 0.63
N ILE A 88 9.77 4.85 1.75
CA ILE A 88 9.18 5.52 2.90
C ILE A 88 9.97 6.79 3.14
N ALA A 89 9.31 7.95 3.05
CA ALA A 89 9.92 9.23 3.37
C ALA A 89 9.94 9.47 4.89
N ASN A 90 10.88 10.31 5.36
CA ASN A 90 11.00 10.64 6.78
C ASN A 90 9.73 11.26 7.38
N ALA A 91 8.86 11.84 6.53
CA ALA A 91 7.56 12.37 6.95
C ALA A 91 6.48 11.30 7.23
N TYR A 92 6.73 10.04 6.89
CA TYR A 92 5.78 8.94 7.11
C TYR A 92 5.90 8.35 8.52
N GLY A 93 5.72 9.18 9.54
CA GLY A 93 5.97 8.84 10.95
C GLY A 93 5.27 7.57 11.41
N ARG A 94 4.02 7.33 11.03
CA ARG A 94 3.29 6.10 11.39
C ARG A 94 3.91 4.85 10.76
N CYS A 95 4.34 4.92 9.50
CA CYS A 95 5.01 3.79 8.84
C CYS A 95 6.36 3.48 9.52
N LEU A 96 7.12 4.52 9.87
CA LEU A 96 8.39 4.37 10.57
C LEU A 96 8.19 3.81 11.98
N ALA A 97 7.18 4.29 12.71
CA ALA A 97 6.83 3.76 14.03
C ALA A 97 6.40 2.29 13.96
N ALA A 98 5.59 1.92 12.96
CA ALA A 98 5.21 0.53 12.74
C ALA A 98 6.43 -0.34 12.40
N ALA A 99 7.32 0.12 11.52
CA ALA A 99 8.55 -0.59 11.20
C ALA A 99 9.40 -0.84 12.47
N GLN A 100 9.56 0.17 13.30
CA GLN A 100 10.26 0.04 14.58
C GLN A 100 9.57 -0.94 15.54
N LYS A 101 8.24 -0.83 15.69
CA LYS A 101 7.43 -1.69 16.56
C LYS A 101 7.57 -3.17 16.18
N TYR A 102 7.63 -3.47 14.89
CA TYR A 102 7.71 -4.84 14.38
C TYR A 102 9.13 -5.28 14.03
N GLY A 103 10.16 -4.49 14.37
CA GLY A 103 11.56 -4.85 14.12
C GLY A 103 11.93 -4.92 12.64
N ILE A 104 11.22 -4.18 11.79
CA ILE A 104 11.49 -4.13 10.35
C ILE A 104 12.61 -3.12 10.09
N GLU A 105 13.70 -3.59 9.50
CA GLU A 105 14.82 -2.75 9.13
C GLU A 105 14.44 -1.79 8.00
N VAL A 106 14.70 -0.50 8.21
CA VAL A 106 14.50 0.55 7.20
C VAL A 106 15.87 0.98 6.69
N VAL A 107 16.14 0.72 5.41
CA VAL A 107 17.41 1.01 4.76
C VAL A 107 17.39 2.39 4.11
N ASN A 108 18.43 3.19 4.34
CA ASN A 108 18.61 4.46 3.65
C ASN A 108 19.08 4.21 2.20
N VAL A 109 18.18 4.44 1.23
CA VAL A 109 18.48 4.25 -0.20
C VAL A 109 19.11 5.48 -0.86
N MET A 110 19.15 6.64 -0.18
CA MET A 110 19.67 7.89 -0.75
C MET A 110 21.12 7.81 -1.22
N PRO A 111 22.06 7.18 -0.52
CA PRO A 111 23.43 7.04 -1.03
C PRO A 111 23.49 6.31 -2.36
N ARG A 112 22.69 5.26 -2.53
CA ARG A 112 22.60 4.46 -3.77
C ARG A 112 21.98 5.27 -4.91
N LEU A 113 20.91 6.03 -4.63
CA LEU A 113 20.28 6.93 -5.60
C LEU A 113 21.22 8.05 -6.03
N MET A 114 21.99 8.61 -5.12
CA MET A 114 22.96 9.68 -5.43
C MET A 114 24.15 9.17 -6.23
N ALA A 115 24.66 7.97 -5.92
CA ALA A 115 25.74 7.35 -6.69
C ALA A 115 25.34 7.09 -8.16
N ASN A 116 24.06 6.76 -8.41
CA ASN A 116 23.54 6.50 -9.75
C ASN A 116 23.05 7.76 -10.49
N ARG A 117 23.20 8.94 -9.90
CA ARG A 117 22.68 10.21 -10.48
C ARG A 117 23.36 10.57 -11.81
N ALA A 118 24.61 10.15 -11.99
CA ALA A 118 25.36 10.41 -13.24
C ALA A 118 24.73 9.75 -14.48
N GLY A 119 23.95 8.68 -14.30
CA GLY A 119 23.21 7.98 -15.36
C GLY A 119 21.74 8.39 -15.48
N GLN A 120 21.28 9.37 -14.71
CA GLN A 120 19.90 9.84 -14.80
C GLN A 120 19.76 10.84 -15.96
N GLU A 121 18.73 10.64 -16.75
CA GLU A 121 18.41 11.50 -17.91
C GLU A 121 17.01 12.08 -17.76
N LEU A 122 16.84 13.30 -18.23
CA LEU A 122 15.55 13.93 -18.46
C LEU A 122 15.21 13.80 -19.95
N PHE A 123 13.98 13.39 -20.22
CA PHE A 123 13.44 13.39 -21.57
C PHE A 123 12.40 14.52 -21.68
N LEU A 124 12.79 15.60 -22.38
CA LEU A 124 11.96 16.79 -22.48
C LEU A 124 11.86 17.27 -23.92
N GLY A 125 10.65 17.24 -24.49
CA GLY A 125 10.38 17.73 -25.83
C GLY A 125 11.21 17.05 -26.93
N GLY A 126 11.40 15.72 -26.82
CA GLY A 126 12.16 14.93 -27.78
C GLY A 126 13.68 14.95 -27.59
N GLU A 127 14.19 15.61 -26.56
CA GLU A 127 15.60 15.74 -26.26
C GLU A 127 15.97 14.99 -24.99
N HIS A 128 17.05 14.18 -25.03
CA HIS A 128 17.65 13.55 -23.87
C HIS A 128 18.65 14.50 -23.23
N ILE A 129 18.48 14.81 -21.96
CA ILE A 129 19.31 15.74 -21.20
C ILE A 129 19.85 15.00 -19.99
N ALA A 130 21.16 14.84 -19.88
CA ALA A 130 21.74 14.27 -18.68
C ALA A 130 21.41 15.15 -17.46
N LEU A 131 20.99 14.57 -16.35
CA LEU A 131 20.56 15.34 -15.18
C LEU A 131 21.65 16.25 -14.64
N LYS A 132 22.93 15.89 -14.82
CA LYS A 132 24.09 16.73 -14.46
C LYS A 132 24.13 18.05 -15.23
N ASP A 133 23.62 18.07 -16.47
CA ASP A 133 23.65 19.23 -17.36
C ASP A 133 22.38 20.11 -17.22
N TRP A 134 21.36 19.57 -16.51
CA TRP A 134 20.10 20.27 -16.32
C TRP A 134 20.22 21.64 -15.64
N PRO A 135 21.06 21.86 -14.60
CA PRO A 135 21.16 23.15 -13.94
C PRO A 135 21.51 24.32 -14.87
N THR A 136 22.25 24.06 -15.95
CA THR A 136 22.67 25.06 -16.91
C THR A 136 21.99 24.96 -18.29
N HIS A 137 21.03 24.03 -18.38
CA HIS A 137 20.40 23.75 -19.66
C HIS A 137 19.43 24.85 -20.06
N ARG A 138 19.43 25.26 -21.37
CA ARG A 138 18.59 26.31 -21.94
C ARG A 138 17.08 26.20 -21.69
N ARG A 139 16.59 24.97 -21.43
CA ARG A 139 15.18 24.70 -21.15
C ARG A 139 14.87 24.68 -19.66
N ASN A 140 15.84 24.88 -18.81
CA ASN A 140 15.62 24.99 -17.38
C ASN A 140 15.01 26.37 -17.07
N PRO A 141 13.78 26.43 -16.56
CA PRO A 141 13.13 27.74 -16.30
C PRO A 141 13.69 28.46 -15.06
N PHE A 142 14.61 27.80 -14.33
CA PHE A 142 15.18 28.31 -13.07
C PHE A 142 16.64 28.79 -13.23
N THR A 143 17.13 28.95 -14.44
CA THR A 143 18.47 29.53 -14.74
C THR A 143 18.42 31.02 -14.93
#